data_25b98c651f072f626369da6921ff615c
#
_entry.id   25b98c651f072f626369da6921ff615c
#
_cell.length_a   1.000
_cell.length_b   1.000
_cell.length_c   1.000
_cell.angle_alpha   90.00
_cell.angle_beta   90.00
_cell.angle_gamma   90.00
#
_symmetry.space_group_name_H-M   'P 1'
#
loop_
_entity.id
_entity.type
_entity.pdbx_description
1 polymer ?
#
loop_
_entity_poly.entity_id
_entity_poly.type
_entity_poly.pdbx_seq_one_letter_code
_entity_poly.pdbx_strand_id
1 'polypeptide(L)'
;LRLRLAGHILGASSAEFRTAKGSLLFSGDLGRPDDVVMRAPVPIEHGDTLVIESTYGDRAHPGQNSADALADVITRTAARGGSILLPAFAVGRAQNLH
;
A
#
# COMPACT_ATOMS: atom_id res chain seq x y z
N LEU A 1 11.72 5.97 20.56
CA LEU A 1 11.26 5.79 19.20
C LEU A 1 11.33 4.29 18.84
N ARG A 2 10.27 3.75 18.29
CA ARG A 2 10.21 2.41 17.72
C ARG A 2 9.64 2.49 16.32
N LEU A 3 10.29 1.85 15.36
CA LEU A 3 9.81 1.72 13.99
C LEU A 3 9.22 0.33 13.76
N ARG A 4 8.14 0.25 13.02
CA ARG A 4 7.49 -1.00 12.61
C ARG A 4 7.27 -0.97 11.11
N LEU A 5 7.35 -2.12 10.47
CA LEU A 5 7.10 -2.24 9.04
C LEU A 5 5.70 -1.74 8.69
N ALA A 6 5.62 -0.78 7.77
CA ALA A 6 4.35 -0.25 7.25
C ALA A 6 3.88 -0.95 5.96
N GLY A 7 4.76 -1.70 5.29
CA GLY A 7 4.41 -2.56 4.16
C GLY A 7 4.11 -1.85 2.84
N HIS A 8 4.24 -0.51 2.78
CA HIS A 8 3.90 0.26 1.59
C HIS A 8 4.96 0.14 0.48
N ILE A 9 6.20 0.46 0.82
CA ILE A 9 7.41 0.25 -0.02
C ILE A 9 8.55 -0.22 0.88
N LEU A 10 9.68 -0.61 0.29
CA LEU A 10 10.86 -1.00 1.05
C LEU A 10 11.31 0.15 1.96
N GLY A 11 11.41 -0.13 3.26
CA GLY A 11 11.80 0.83 4.29
C GLY A 11 10.65 1.67 4.85
N ALA A 12 9.44 1.63 4.27
CA ALA A 12 8.27 2.30 4.84
C ALA A 12 7.99 1.80 6.25
N SER A 13 7.82 2.72 7.19
CA SER A 13 7.70 2.41 8.60
C SER A 13 6.66 3.27 9.30
N SER A 14 5.88 2.63 10.17
CA SER A 14 5.13 3.33 11.19
C SER A 14 6.05 3.68 12.35
N ALA A 15 5.86 4.85 12.96
CA ALA A 15 6.69 5.35 14.05
C ALA A 15 5.92 5.46 15.36
N GLU A 16 6.48 4.88 16.41
CA GLU A 16 5.95 4.94 17.77
C GLU A 16 6.89 5.76 18.65
N PHE A 17 6.39 6.85 19.20
CA PHE A 17 7.07 7.67 20.21
C PHE A 17 6.46 7.39 21.57
N ARG A 18 7.28 6.98 22.53
CA ARG A 18 6.88 6.81 23.93
C ARG A 18 7.53 7.87 24.80
N THR A 19 6.73 8.51 25.63
CA THR A 19 7.15 9.50 26.61
C THR A 19 6.54 9.17 27.97
N ALA A 20 6.96 9.91 29.01
CA ALA A 20 6.33 9.80 30.32
C ALA A 20 4.85 10.23 30.34
N LYS A 21 4.39 10.97 29.33
CA LYS A 21 3.02 11.46 29.18
C LYS A 21 2.13 10.60 28.27
N GLY A 22 2.65 9.54 27.71
CA GLY A 22 1.93 8.66 26.80
C GLY A 22 2.68 8.36 25.50
N SER A 23 1.98 7.69 24.59
CA SER A 23 2.47 7.24 23.29
C SER A 23 1.78 7.98 22.15
N LEU A 24 2.58 8.35 21.15
CA LEU A 24 2.13 8.96 19.91
C LEU A 24 2.56 8.06 18.75
N LEU A 25 1.60 7.68 17.92
CA LEU A 25 1.79 6.80 16.79
C LEU A 25 1.55 7.53 15.48
N PHE A 26 2.46 7.37 14.53
CA PHE A 26 2.30 7.78 13.15
C PHE A 26 2.25 6.54 12.27
N SER A 27 1.19 6.38 11.48
CA SER A 27 1.09 5.23 10.57
C SER A 27 2.17 5.23 9.49
N GLY A 28 2.58 6.41 9.03
CA GLY A 28 3.20 6.54 7.71
C GLY A 28 2.23 6.06 6.63
N ASP A 29 2.73 5.84 5.42
CA ASP A 29 1.96 5.25 4.33
C ASP A 29 1.87 3.73 4.53
N LEU A 30 0.64 3.23 4.64
CA LEU A 30 0.37 1.82 4.93
C LEU A 30 0.25 1.01 3.63
N GLY A 31 0.90 -0.15 3.61
CA GLY A 31 0.72 -1.14 2.57
C GLY A 31 -0.52 -2.01 2.77
N ARG A 32 -0.78 -2.86 1.80
CA ARG A 32 -1.88 -3.83 1.86
C ARG A 32 -1.45 -5.09 2.62
N PRO A 33 -2.35 -5.71 3.37
CA PRO A 33 -2.05 -6.97 4.06
C PRO A 33 -1.87 -8.15 3.10
N ASP A 34 -2.42 -8.06 1.89
CA ASP A 34 -2.47 -9.08 0.85
C ASP A 34 -1.62 -8.72 -0.38
N ASP A 35 -0.62 -7.83 -0.24
CA ASP A 35 0.30 -7.50 -1.32
C ASP A 35 1.18 -8.71 -1.69
N VAL A 36 1.34 -8.96 -3.01
CA VAL A 36 2.10 -10.12 -3.51
C VAL A 36 3.61 -9.94 -3.45
N VAL A 37 4.09 -8.70 -3.33
CA VAL A 37 5.52 -8.35 -3.32
C VAL A 37 5.96 -7.87 -1.94
N MET A 38 5.14 -7.04 -1.30
CA MET A 38 5.47 -6.40 -0.04
C MET A 38 4.95 -7.21 1.16
N ARG A 39 5.71 -7.21 2.24
CA ARG A 39 5.23 -7.80 3.50
C ARG A 39 4.10 -6.96 4.07
N ALA A 40 3.11 -7.62 4.65
CA ALA A 40 2.01 -6.97 5.35
C ALA A 40 2.50 -5.99 6.44
N PRO A 41 1.77 -4.89 6.66
CA PRO A 41 2.06 -3.99 7.79
C PRO A 41 2.04 -4.75 9.12
N VAL A 42 2.95 -4.40 10.02
CA VAL A 42 2.93 -4.93 11.39
C VAL A 42 1.89 -4.16 12.19
N PRO A 43 0.85 -4.84 12.74
CA PRO A 43 -0.18 -4.18 13.53
C PRO A 43 0.39 -3.44 14.74
N ILE A 44 -0.22 -2.31 15.06
CA ILE A 44 0.03 -1.57 16.29
C ILE A 44 -1.18 -1.78 17.20
N GLU A 45 -0.98 -2.52 18.30
CA GLU A 45 -2.07 -2.95 19.16
C GLU A 45 -2.56 -1.86 20.10
N HIS A 46 -1.65 -1.00 20.57
CA HIS A 46 -1.95 0.01 21.58
C HIS A 46 -1.22 1.32 21.33
N GLY A 47 -1.91 2.43 21.59
CA GLY A 47 -1.36 3.78 21.56
C GLY A 47 -2.38 4.78 22.08
N ASP A 48 -1.91 5.86 22.73
CA ASP A 48 -2.79 6.88 23.31
C ASP A 48 -3.28 7.86 22.24
N THR A 49 -2.44 8.14 21.25
CA THR A 49 -2.76 9.02 20.12
C THR A 49 -2.28 8.41 18.82
N LEU A 50 -3.12 8.43 17.80
CA LEU A 50 -2.82 7.92 16.47
C LEU A 50 -2.98 9.02 15.42
N VAL A 51 -1.93 9.21 14.63
CA VAL A 51 -1.94 10.00 13.39
C VAL A 51 -1.89 9.02 12.24
N ILE A 52 -3.00 8.87 11.52
CA ILE A 52 -3.16 7.88 10.45
C ILE A 52 -3.34 8.56 9.10
N GLU A 53 -2.73 7.97 8.06
CA GLU A 53 -3.01 8.34 6.68
C GLU A 53 -4.47 8.08 6.31
N SER A 54 -4.96 8.79 5.29
CA SER A 54 -6.32 8.60 4.77
C SER A 54 -6.40 8.77 3.26
N THR A 55 -5.35 8.41 2.53
CA THR A 55 -5.22 8.59 1.08
C THR A 55 -6.42 8.03 0.31
N TYR A 56 -6.92 6.89 0.71
CA TYR A 56 -8.11 6.24 0.15
C TYR A 56 -9.21 6.04 1.20
N GLY A 57 -9.24 6.86 2.23
CA GLY A 57 -10.19 6.73 3.35
C GLY A 57 -11.66 6.97 2.97
N ASP A 58 -11.91 7.56 1.80
CA ASP A 58 -13.23 7.89 1.27
C ASP A 58 -13.80 6.83 0.31
N ARG A 59 -13.08 5.73 0.05
CA ARG A 59 -13.49 4.74 -0.95
C ARG A 59 -13.14 3.31 -0.59
N ALA A 60 -13.97 2.38 -1.03
CA ALA A 60 -13.68 0.96 -0.97
C ALA A 60 -12.92 0.50 -2.23
N HIS A 61 -12.03 -0.47 -2.06
CA HIS A 61 -11.43 -1.15 -3.19
C HIS A 61 -12.46 -2.08 -3.85
N PRO A 62 -12.55 -2.08 -5.21
CA PRO A 62 -13.40 -3.05 -5.90
C PRO A 62 -12.96 -4.48 -5.56
N GLY A 63 -13.91 -5.36 -5.26
CA GLY A 63 -13.64 -6.79 -5.02
C GLY A 63 -13.26 -7.58 -6.27
N GLN A 64 -13.00 -6.90 -7.38
CA GLN A 64 -12.62 -7.51 -8.65
C GLN A 64 -11.16 -7.99 -8.60
N ASN A 65 -10.89 -9.17 -9.16
CA ASN A 65 -9.53 -9.62 -9.39
C ASN A 65 -8.82 -8.63 -10.35
N SER A 66 -7.86 -7.90 -9.82
CA SER A 66 -7.14 -6.87 -10.57
C SER A 66 -6.37 -7.44 -11.77
N ALA A 67 -5.93 -8.70 -11.69
CA ALA A 67 -5.23 -9.39 -12.78
C ALA A 67 -6.16 -9.64 -13.97
N ASP A 68 -7.40 -10.10 -13.72
CA ASP A 68 -8.39 -10.35 -14.78
C ASP A 68 -8.80 -9.04 -15.47
N ALA A 69 -9.00 -7.97 -14.69
CA ALA A 69 -9.33 -6.65 -15.21
C ALA A 69 -8.18 -6.09 -16.08
N LEU A 70 -6.93 -6.28 -15.66
CA LEU A 70 -5.75 -5.87 -16.42
C LEU A 70 -5.62 -6.69 -17.71
N ALA A 71 -5.80 -8.03 -17.64
CA ALA A 71 -5.74 -8.93 -18.80
C ALA A 71 -6.77 -8.56 -19.87
N ASP A 72 -8.00 -8.20 -19.45
CA ASP A 72 -9.03 -7.75 -20.37
C ASP A 72 -8.66 -6.44 -21.08
N VAL A 73 -8.13 -5.44 -20.35
CA VAL A 73 -7.66 -4.19 -20.92
C VAL A 73 -6.52 -4.43 -21.92
N ILE A 74 -5.55 -5.29 -21.56
CA ILE A 74 -4.42 -5.64 -22.43
C ILE A 74 -4.94 -6.28 -23.72
N THR A 75 -5.77 -7.30 -23.59
CA THR A 75 -6.31 -8.07 -24.73
C THR A 75 -7.07 -7.17 -25.70
N ARG A 76 -8.01 -6.37 -25.22
CA ARG A 76 -8.80 -5.45 -26.04
C ARG A 76 -7.94 -4.37 -26.72
N THR A 77 -6.91 -3.88 -26.01
CA THR A 77 -6.04 -2.83 -26.55
C THR A 77 -5.10 -3.38 -27.61
N ALA A 78 -4.51 -4.55 -27.38
CA ALA A 78 -3.68 -5.24 -28.35
C ALA A 78 -4.45 -5.61 -29.63
N ALA A 79 -5.69 -6.10 -29.51
CA ALA A 79 -6.53 -6.48 -30.65
C ALA A 79 -6.82 -5.32 -31.61
N ARG A 80 -6.78 -4.08 -31.13
CA ARG A 80 -6.94 -2.87 -31.98
C ARG A 80 -5.62 -2.19 -32.35
N GLY A 81 -4.45 -2.80 -32.05
CA GLY A 81 -3.13 -2.21 -32.31
C GLY A 81 -2.80 -0.98 -31.45
N GLY A 82 -3.46 -0.83 -30.30
CA GLY A 82 -3.27 0.31 -29.40
C GLY A 82 -2.08 0.17 -28.46
N SER A 83 -1.68 1.27 -27.83
CA SER A 83 -0.65 1.30 -26.78
C SER A 83 -1.28 1.34 -25.40
N ILE A 84 -0.61 0.73 -24.43
CA ILE A 84 -1.01 0.71 -23.02
C ILE A 84 0.02 1.50 -22.23
N LEU A 85 -0.44 2.49 -21.47
CA LEU A 85 0.38 3.28 -20.56
C LEU A 85 0.12 2.83 -19.12
N LEU A 86 1.15 2.31 -18.48
CA LEU A 86 1.11 1.84 -17.08
C LEU A 86 1.96 2.77 -16.21
N PRO A 87 1.36 3.75 -15.51
CA PRO A 87 2.10 4.60 -14.60
C PRO A 87 2.54 3.78 -13.39
N ALA A 88 3.84 3.65 -13.21
CA ALA A 88 4.42 2.90 -12.09
C ALA A 88 5.60 3.67 -11.50
N PHE A 89 5.71 3.66 -10.17
CA PHE A 89 6.92 4.07 -9.49
C PHE A 89 7.96 2.94 -9.53
N ALA A 90 9.24 3.29 -9.32
CA ALA A 90 10.37 2.37 -9.43
C ALA A 90 10.31 1.17 -8.46
N VAL A 91 9.61 1.31 -7.33
CA VAL A 91 9.53 0.28 -6.29
C VAL A 91 8.06 -0.14 -6.05
N GLY A 92 7.83 -1.45 -5.96
CA GLY A 92 6.54 -2.07 -5.66
C GLY A 92 5.68 -2.25 -6.91
N ARG A 93 5.12 -1.18 -7.47
CA ARG A 93 4.15 -1.29 -8.59
C ARG A 93 4.72 -1.90 -9.86
N ALA A 94 5.98 -1.60 -10.20
CA ALA A 94 6.63 -2.19 -11.37
C ALA A 94 6.81 -3.71 -11.22
N GLN A 95 7.14 -4.18 -10.02
CA GLN A 95 7.31 -5.59 -9.70
C GLN A 95 5.97 -6.36 -9.71
N ASN A 96 4.87 -5.73 -9.33
CA ASN A 96 3.54 -6.35 -9.37
C ASN A 96 3.00 -6.55 -10.80
N LEU A 97 3.65 -5.98 -11.82
CA LEU A 97 3.26 -6.11 -13.23
C LEU A 97 4.00 -7.27 -13.94
N HIS A 98 4.95 -7.88 -13.28
CA HIS A 98 5.68 -9.07 -13.75
C HIS A 98 5.08 -10.37 -13.24
#